data_af74c0827bc399d9d0999c49f858158f
#
_entry.id   af74c0827bc399d9d0999c49f858158f
#
_cell.length_a   1.000
_cell.length_b   1.000
_cell.length_c   1.000
_cell.angle_alpha   90.00
_cell.angle_beta   90.00
_cell.angle_gamma   90.00
#
_symmetry.space_group_name_H-M   'P 1'
#
loop_
_entity.id
_entity.type
_entity.pdbx_description
1 polymer ?
#
loop_
_entity_poly.entity_id
_entity_poly.type
_entity_poly.pdbx_seq_one_letter_code
_entity_poly.pdbx_strand_id
1 'polypeptide(L)'
;MEEIIKYLIIIASVMTAKLTVTESKNETKPKIDRRHYQMPIFINICDIVDRRSKVHCYCDSNKPKLATRADCWIFGGGLTEDDPIWPSFSSQSELEHLMFNVRTDDALTFVPAKAIVRLDRLKHLSIQFGTIKIIYPYAFTNSSTIRQIVLKSNKITNLEKHSFSQMMMLSNLSLDDNQISEVKIDVFFNLPNLHVLHLSNNNLSLLHEGCFKHLNNLIELKLDYNYISVITREMLEGLENLSRLNLRNNKINMIGNLAFSELWGLKELMLDNNAIEFISERAFGGLTQLRKLTLSGNKLATFYEYVLEDIRSLVVLDLRDNLLTTISYETIRPVVENDKSLSSVVYLDGNPLNCNCRLSWIYVLRNETQDNTMKHALEKVSCVPEPTADRRSESKDDETDSSNVLTSDNYEYYDKSDDYNDKDKEKPNANKSIKLIDYPLETLPCPKDLMQSIEETYGHPVQNEIRLKAFSKVHRVVPSSLLIVTVLVLY
;
A
#
# COMPACT_ATOMS: atom_id res chain seq x y z
N MET A 1 -12.85 40.13 -9.13
CA MET A 1 -13.27 41.11 -10.20
C MET A 1 -12.18 41.29 -11.24
N GLU A 2 -10.90 41.36 -10.87
CA GLU A 2 -9.79 41.52 -11.85
C GLU A 2 -9.61 40.36 -12.84
N GLU A 3 -9.87 39.14 -12.43
CA GLU A 3 -9.78 37.95 -13.32
C GLU A 3 -10.88 37.93 -14.39
N ILE A 4 -12.07 38.37 -14.05
CA ILE A 4 -13.20 38.44 -14.99
C ILE A 4 -12.94 39.53 -16.05
N ILE A 5 -12.29 40.62 -15.70
CA ILE A 5 -11.93 41.70 -16.62
C ILE A 5 -10.86 41.22 -17.63
N LYS A 6 -9.88 40.42 -17.20
CA LYS A 6 -8.90 39.81 -18.12
C LYS A 6 -9.54 38.86 -19.15
N TYR A 7 -10.53 38.09 -18.74
CA TYR A 7 -11.26 37.22 -19.65
C TYR A 7 -12.11 37.98 -20.68
N LEU A 8 -12.73 39.06 -20.26
CA LEU A 8 -13.51 39.92 -21.16
C LEU A 8 -12.64 40.69 -22.19
N ILE A 9 -11.42 41.06 -21.81
CA ILE A 9 -10.46 41.71 -22.74
C ILE A 9 -9.95 40.72 -23.79
N ILE A 10 -9.75 39.44 -23.43
CA ILE A 10 -9.33 38.38 -24.40
C ILE A 10 -10.47 38.06 -25.37
N ILE A 11 -11.71 38.01 -24.92
CA ILE A 11 -12.86 37.80 -25.79
C ILE A 11 -13.09 39.00 -26.74
N ALA A 12 -12.88 40.23 -26.26
CA ALA A 12 -13.00 41.44 -27.10
C ALA A 12 -11.93 41.49 -28.16
N SER A 13 -10.69 41.07 -27.87
CA SER A 13 -9.60 41.07 -28.86
C SER A 13 -9.76 39.99 -29.95
N VAL A 14 -10.44 38.87 -29.64
CA VAL A 14 -10.77 37.81 -30.61
C VAL A 14 -11.94 38.22 -31.50
N MET A 15 -12.88 39.01 -31.00
CA MET A 15 -14.03 39.52 -31.78
C MET A 15 -13.65 40.68 -32.74
N THR A 16 -12.68 41.51 -32.36
CA THR A 16 -12.21 42.62 -33.23
C THR A 16 -11.34 42.15 -34.41
N ALA A 17 -10.68 40.98 -34.30
CA ALA A 17 -9.92 40.40 -35.38
C ALA A 17 -10.79 39.79 -36.52
N LYS A 18 -12.11 39.71 -36.38
CA LYS A 18 -13.04 39.19 -37.39
C LYS A 18 -13.76 40.27 -38.24
N LEU A 19 -13.51 41.56 -37.99
CA LEU A 19 -14.27 42.67 -38.60
C LEU A 19 -13.46 43.63 -39.48
N THR A 20 -12.26 43.27 -39.90
CA THR A 20 -11.48 44.07 -40.86
C THR A 20 -11.11 43.22 -42.10
N VAL A 21 -12.11 42.82 -42.84
CA VAL A 21 -11.94 42.50 -44.28
C VAL A 21 -12.64 43.61 -45.07
N THR A 22 -11.96 44.66 -45.33
CA THR A 22 -12.38 45.68 -46.31
C THR A 22 -11.93 45.26 -47.71
N GLU A 23 -12.88 45.28 -48.61
CA GLU A 23 -12.72 45.11 -50.06
C GLU A 23 -11.61 46.00 -50.61
N SER A 24 -10.62 45.44 -51.30
CA SER A 24 -9.87 46.14 -52.34
C SER A 24 -10.00 45.35 -53.66
N LYS A 25 -10.59 46.03 -54.61
CA LYS A 25 -10.75 45.60 -56.00
C LYS A 25 -9.42 45.69 -56.76
N ASN A 26 -9.23 44.70 -57.63
CA ASN A 26 -8.30 44.67 -58.75
C ASN A 26 -6.82 44.44 -58.40
N GLU A 27 -6.42 43.17 -58.44
CA GLU A 27 -5.14 42.83 -59.08
C GLU A 27 -5.17 41.40 -59.65
N THR A 28 -4.52 41.25 -60.76
CA THR A 28 -4.33 40.13 -61.65
C THR A 28 -4.15 38.79 -60.96
N LYS A 29 -4.96 37.79 -61.40
CA LYS A 29 -4.88 36.38 -60.98
C LYS A 29 -3.44 35.86 -61.16
N PRO A 30 -2.70 35.47 -60.13
CA PRO A 30 -1.55 34.60 -60.30
C PRO A 30 -2.02 33.23 -60.73
N LYS A 31 -1.41 32.69 -61.79
CA LYS A 31 -1.56 31.29 -62.16
C LYS A 31 -1.25 30.40 -60.94
N ILE A 32 -2.28 29.79 -60.36
CA ILE A 32 -2.14 28.76 -59.35
C ILE A 32 -1.44 27.58 -60.07
N ASP A 33 -0.16 27.47 -59.79
CA ASP A 33 0.62 26.26 -60.08
C ASP A 33 -0.03 25.10 -59.30
N ARG A 34 -0.78 24.26 -60.02
CA ARG A 34 -1.34 23.02 -59.48
C ARG A 34 -0.21 22.02 -59.27
N ARG A 35 0.77 22.34 -58.40
CA ARG A 35 1.58 21.31 -57.80
C ARG A 35 0.67 20.49 -56.91
N HIS A 36 0.55 19.26 -57.24
CA HIS A 36 -0.14 18.23 -56.52
C HIS A 36 0.05 18.42 -55.00
N TYR A 37 -0.98 18.93 -54.34
CA TYR A 37 -1.16 18.61 -52.93
C TYR A 37 -1.48 17.13 -52.93
N GLN A 38 -0.45 16.29 -52.93
CA GLN A 38 -0.60 14.90 -52.49
C GLN A 38 -1.08 14.97 -51.06
N MET A 39 -2.37 14.71 -50.81
CA MET A 39 -2.81 14.40 -49.44
C MET A 39 -1.84 13.35 -48.91
N PRO A 40 -1.31 13.52 -47.70
CA PRO A 40 -0.45 12.51 -47.11
C PRO A 40 -1.23 11.21 -47.16
N ILE A 41 -0.69 10.20 -47.85
CA ILE A 41 -1.27 8.85 -47.88
C ILE A 41 -1.10 8.35 -46.46
N PHE A 42 -2.15 8.41 -45.68
CA PHE A 42 -2.15 7.85 -44.32
C PHE A 42 -1.99 6.35 -44.46
N ILE A 43 -0.84 5.85 -44.10
CA ILE A 43 -0.54 4.43 -44.08
C ILE A 43 -1.44 3.80 -43.00
N ASN A 44 -2.09 2.67 -43.35
CA ASN A 44 -2.83 1.91 -42.33
C ASN A 44 -1.85 1.32 -41.32
N ILE A 45 -2.00 1.66 -40.05
CA ILE A 45 -1.09 1.21 -38.99
C ILE A 45 -1.03 -0.31 -38.84
N CYS A 46 -2.07 -1.03 -39.27
CA CYS A 46 -2.16 -2.48 -39.21
C CYS A 46 -1.49 -3.20 -40.40
N ASP A 47 -1.06 -2.45 -41.43
CA ASP A 47 -0.44 -2.98 -42.64
C ASP A 47 1.00 -2.51 -42.85
N ILE A 48 1.66 -2.03 -41.83
CA ILE A 48 3.05 -1.58 -41.88
C ILE A 48 3.98 -2.79 -42.05
N VAL A 49 4.44 -3.05 -43.26
CA VAL A 49 5.32 -4.19 -43.61
C VAL A 49 6.79 -3.76 -43.66
N ASP A 50 7.09 -2.44 -43.75
CA ASP A 50 8.46 -1.95 -43.84
C ASP A 50 9.22 -2.24 -42.52
N ARG A 51 10.20 -3.14 -42.58
CA ARG A 51 11.05 -3.50 -41.45
C ARG A 51 11.86 -2.33 -40.88
N ARG A 52 11.95 -1.21 -41.56
CA ARG A 52 12.59 0.02 -41.09
C ARG A 52 11.64 0.90 -40.31
N SER A 53 10.34 0.59 -40.31
CA SER A 53 9.39 1.29 -39.44
C SER A 53 9.75 1.06 -37.97
N LYS A 54 9.72 2.14 -37.18
CA LYS A 54 9.95 2.09 -35.75
C LYS A 54 8.75 1.58 -34.96
N VAL A 55 7.57 1.60 -35.56
CA VAL A 55 6.30 1.18 -34.96
C VAL A 55 5.66 0.10 -35.82
N HIS A 56 5.34 -1.03 -35.22
CA HIS A 56 4.62 -2.14 -35.86
C HIS A 56 3.42 -2.50 -34.99
N CYS A 57 2.21 -2.44 -35.58
CA CYS A 57 0.97 -2.74 -34.86
C CYS A 57 0.37 -4.06 -35.36
N TYR A 58 0.01 -4.92 -34.41
CA TYR A 58 -0.77 -6.13 -34.66
C TYR A 58 -2.21 -5.85 -34.27
N CYS A 59 -3.10 -5.89 -35.25
CA CYS A 59 -4.50 -5.57 -35.07
C CYS A 59 -5.37 -6.82 -35.19
N ASP A 60 -6.56 -6.79 -34.60
CA ASP A 60 -7.60 -7.81 -34.76
C ASP A 60 -8.22 -7.79 -36.19
N SER A 61 -8.04 -6.69 -36.93
CA SER A 61 -8.40 -6.55 -38.35
C SER A 61 -7.40 -5.65 -39.08
N ASN A 62 -6.95 -6.07 -40.25
CA ASN A 62 -6.07 -5.26 -41.11
C ASN A 62 -6.85 -4.30 -42.03
N LYS A 63 -8.18 -4.39 -42.06
CA LYS A 63 -8.98 -3.49 -42.91
C LYS A 63 -9.08 -2.11 -42.24
N PRO A 64 -8.94 -1.01 -43.00
CA PRO A 64 -9.09 0.34 -42.45
C PRO A 64 -10.41 0.53 -41.70
N LYS A 65 -10.38 1.20 -40.57
CA LYS A 65 -11.54 1.52 -39.74
C LYS A 65 -12.35 0.32 -39.21
N LEU A 66 -11.73 -0.87 -39.14
CA LEU A 66 -12.40 -2.07 -38.61
C LEU A 66 -11.68 -2.67 -37.38
N ALA A 67 -10.43 -2.32 -37.14
CA ALA A 67 -9.75 -2.81 -35.96
C ALA A 67 -10.33 -2.17 -34.69
N THR A 68 -10.64 -3.01 -33.72
CA THR A 68 -11.03 -2.59 -32.36
C THR A 68 -9.88 -2.66 -31.37
N ARG A 69 -8.84 -3.44 -31.69
CA ARG A 69 -7.64 -3.62 -30.89
C ARG A 69 -6.38 -3.51 -31.73
N ALA A 70 -5.39 -2.78 -31.22
CA ALA A 70 -4.05 -2.68 -31.79
C ALA A 70 -3.00 -2.81 -30.69
N ASP A 71 -2.11 -3.82 -30.83
CA ASP A 71 -0.94 -4.04 -29.99
C ASP A 71 0.30 -3.59 -30.79
N CYS A 72 0.81 -2.42 -30.47
CA CYS A 72 1.89 -1.78 -31.19
C CYS A 72 3.23 -1.97 -30.49
N TRP A 73 4.22 -2.42 -31.22
CA TRP A 73 5.58 -2.61 -30.75
C TRP A 73 6.47 -1.49 -31.29
N ILE A 74 7.25 -0.88 -30.39
CA ILE A 74 8.17 0.20 -30.73
C ILE A 74 9.59 -0.32 -30.67
N PHE A 75 10.29 -0.27 -31.81
CA PHE A 75 11.66 -0.74 -31.97
C PHE A 75 12.54 0.44 -32.42
N GLY A 76 13.61 0.68 -31.68
CA GLY A 76 14.59 1.72 -32.02
C GLY A 76 14.21 3.14 -31.62
N GLY A 77 15.22 3.93 -31.32
CA GLY A 77 15.08 5.30 -30.84
C GLY A 77 14.78 6.33 -31.94
N GLY A 78 14.61 7.59 -31.51
CA GLY A 78 14.46 8.76 -32.39
C GLY A 78 13.05 8.98 -32.94
N LEU A 79 12.03 8.42 -32.29
CA LEU A 79 10.66 8.91 -32.44
C LEU A 79 10.55 10.28 -31.79
N THR A 80 9.87 11.20 -32.44
CA THR A 80 9.55 12.54 -31.92
C THR A 80 8.04 12.72 -31.83
N GLU A 81 7.59 13.73 -31.09
CA GLU A 81 6.15 14.05 -30.99
C GLU A 81 5.54 14.42 -32.35
N ASP A 82 6.37 14.88 -33.30
CA ASP A 82 5.96 15.29 -34.65
C ASP A 82 6.16 14.20 -35.71
N ASP A 83 6.54 12.99 -35.31
CA ASP A 83 6.76 11.89 -36.24
C ASP A 83 5.48 11.63 -37.06
N PRO A 84 5.60 11.49 -38.43
CA PRO A 84 4.46 11.31 -39.31
C PRO A 84 3.68 10.02 -39.10
N ILE A 85 4.21 9.08 -38.32
CA ILE A 85 3.52 7.85 -37.98
C ILE A 85 2.29 8.09 -37.06
N TRP A 86 2.34 9.09 -36.18
CA TRP A 86 1.27 9.30 -35.19
C TRP A 86 -0.09 9.66 -35.80
N PRO A 87 -0.19 10.58 -36.81
CA PRO A 87 -1.44 10.82 -37.50
C PRO A 87 -2.03 9.61 -38.20
N SER A 88 -1.21 8.61 -38.58
CA SER A 88 -1.65 7.39 -39.25
C SER A 88 -2.54 6.49 -38.37
N PHE A 89 -2.53 6.68 -37.06
CA PHE A 89 -3.45 5.97 -36.14
C PHE A 89 -4.93 6.28 -36.46
N SER A 90 -5.25 7.41 -37.07
CA SER A 90 -6.59 7.72 -37.57
C SER A 90 -7.09 6.77 -38.67
N SER A 91 -6.22 5.95 -39.25
CA SER A 91 -6.61 4.88 -40.21
C SER A 91 -7.48 3.81 -39.50
N GLN A 92 -7.43 3.71 -38.20
CA GLN A 92 -8.19 2.78 -37.37
C GLN A 92 -9.00 3.53 -36.31
N SER A 93 -9.96 4.36 -36.74
CA SER A 93 -10.78 5.21 -35.85
C SER A 93 -11.68 4.44 -34.89
N GLU A 94 -11.91 3.14 -35.13
CA GLU A 94 -12.78 2.29 -34.32
C GLU A 94 -12.03 1.61 -33.15
N LEU A 95 -10.74 1.93 -32.95
CA LEU A 95 -9.95 1.36 -31.87
C LEU A 95 -10.55 1.66 -30.49
N GLU A 96 -10.84 0.61 -29.75
CA GLU A 96 -11.22 0.63 -28.35
C GLU A 96 -10.03 0.31 -27.41
N HIS A 97 -9.07 -0.47 -27.89
CA HIS A 97 -7.88 -0.90 -27.15
C HIS A 97 -6.62 -0.56 -27.94
N LEU A 98 -5.75 0.25 -27.34
CA LEU A 98 -4.45 0.61 -27.90
C LEU A 98 -3.36 0.34 -26.87
N MET A 99 -2.39 -0.49 -27.27
CA MET A 99 -1.23 -0.80 -26.44
C MET A 99 0.07 -0.46 -27.17
N PHE A 100 0.97 0.24 -26.52
CA PHE A 100 2.34 0.45 -26.94
C PHE A 100 3.28 -0.34 -26.01
N ASN A 101 4.01 -1.29 -26.61
CA ASN A 101 5.06 -2.05 -25.95
C ASN A 101 6.42 -1.58 -26.49
N VAL A 102 7.20 -0.94 -25.68
CA VAL A 102 8.52 -0.44 -26.08
C VAL A 102 9.58 -1.53 -25.85
N ARG A 103 10.42 -1.78 -26.86
CA ARG A 103 11.42 -2.88 -26.82
C ARG A 103 12.85 -2.43 -26.61
N THR A 104 13.12 -1.18 -26.89
CA THR A 104 14.47 -0.63 -26.75
C THR A 104 14.44 0.62 -25.88
N ASP A 105 15.47 0.82 -25.08
CA ASP A 105 15.63 2.04 -24.29
C ASP A 105 15.59 3.27 -25.18
N ASP A 106 15.01 4.35 -24.67
CA ASP A 106 14.83 5.64 -25.33
C ASP A 106 14.04 5.62 -26.66
N ALA A 107 13.36 4.52 -26.95
CA ALA A 107 12.52 4.44 -28.14
C ALA A 107 11.24 5.26 -28.02
N LEU A 108 10.68 5.43 -26.81
CA LEU A 108 9.53 6.29 -26.53
C LEU A 108 9.74 7.03 -25.21
N THR A 109 9.99 8.33 -25.29
CA THR A 109 10.30 9.20 -24.13
C THR A 109 9.17 10.16 -23.75
N PHE A 110 8.05 10.13 -24.49
CA PHE A 110 6.91 11.03 -24.34
C PHE A 110 5.58 10.28 -24.53
N VAL A 111 4.48 10.90 -24.13
CA VAL A 111 3.12 10.40 -24.39
C VAL A 111 2.75 10.71 -25.85
N PRO A 112 2.43 9.71 -26.69
CA PRO A 112 2.11 9.92 -28.10
C PRO A 112 0.71 10.52 -28.31
N ALA A 113 0.49 11.75 -27.84
CA ALA A 113 -0.80 12.42 -27.84
C ALA A 113 -1.44 12.51 -29.24
N LYS A 114 -0.62 12.69 -30.29
CA LYS A 114 -1.10 12.77 -31.69
C LYS A 114 -1.64 11.44 -32.21
N ALA A 115 -1.22 10.31 -31.66
CA ALA A 115 -1.82 9.00 -31.97
C ALA A 115 -3.20 8.84 -31.30
N ILE A 116 -3.36 9.42 -30.11
CA ILE A 116 -4.53 9.21 -29.23
C ILE A 116 -5.68 10.16 -29.56
N VAL A 117 -5.37 11.43 -29.86
CA VAL A 117 -6.35 12.54 -29.96
C VAL A 117 -7.46 12.32 -30.99
N ARG A 118 -7.27 11.42 -31.95
CA ARG A 118 -8.24 11.13 -33.04
C ARG A 118 -8.95 9.78 -32.88
N LEU A 119 -8.76 9.13 -31.73
CA LEU A 119 -9.35 7.84 -31.42
C LEU A 119 -10.56 8.03 -30.49
N ASP A 120 -11.66 8.51 -31.05
CA ASP A 120 -12.87 8.89 -30.28
C ASP A 120 -13.57 7.71 -29.60
N ARG A 121 -13.20 6.46 -29.94
CA ARG A 121 -13.74 5.24 -29.31
C ARG A 121 -12.79 4.57 -28.33
N LEU A 122 -11.61 5.14 -28.12
CA LEU A 122 -10.60 4.54 -27.27
C LEU A 122 -11.07 4.44 -25.82
N LYS A 123 -11.10 3.22 -25.27
CA LYS A 123 -11.49 2.89 -23.91
C LYS A 123 -10.29 2.51 -23.04
N HIS A 124 -9.32 1.82 -23.64
CA HIS A 124 -8.16 1.27 -22.92
C HIS A 124 -6.88 1.70 -23.62
N LEU A 125 -6.07 2.46 -22.92
CA LEU A 125 -4.75 2.89 -23.36
C LEU A 125 -3.68 2.30 -22.47
N SER A 126 -2.68 1.66 -23.06
CA SER A 126 -1.52 1.14 -22.35
C SER A 126 -0.23 1.57 -23.02
N ILE A 127 0.73 2.11 -22.25
CA ILE A 127 2.09 2.44 -22.69
C ILE A 127 3.05 1.84 -21.69
N GLN A 128 3.78 0.79 -22.10
CA GLN A 128 4.61 0.02 -21.19
C GLN A 128 6.04 -0.11 -21.69
N PHE A 129 6.97 -0.23 -20.73
CA PHE A 129 8.40 -0.43 -20.95
C PHE A 129 9.08 0.72 -21.72
N GLY A 130 8.48 1.90 -21.72
CA GLY A 130 9.07 3.11 -22.28
C GLY A 130 10.03 3.79 -21.31
N THR A 131 10.58 4.91 -21.77
CA THR A 131 11.46 5.77 -20.96
C THR A 131 10.85 7.15 -20.72
N ILE A 132 9.52 7.21 -20.63
CA ILE A 132 8.80 8.42 -20.29
C ILE A 132 9.21 8.84 -18.88
N LYS A 133 9.73 10.06 -18.71
CA LYS A 133 10.19 10.60 -17.41
C LYS A 133 9.20 11.56 -16.78
N ILE A 134 8.50 12.32 -17.58
CA ILE A 134 7.60 13.39 -17.12
C ILE A 134 6.25 13.23 -17.78
N ILE A 135 5.19 13.26 -16.98
CA ILE A 135 3.83 13.43 -17.51
C ILE A 135 3.51 14.92 -17.38
N TYR A 136 3.52 15.60 -18.52
CA TYR A 136 3.31 17.04 -18.60
C TYR A 136 1.86 17.46 -18.26
N PRO A 137 1.62 18.74 -17.94
CA PRO A 137 0.27 19.25 -17.73
C PRO A 137 -0.62 18.93 -18.93
N TYR A 138 -1.83 18.45 -18.65
CA TYR A 138 -2.85 18.11 -19.65
C TYR A 138 -2.46 17.00 -20.64
N ALA A 139 -1.44 16.19 -20.33
CA ALA A 139 -1.05 15.05 -21.17
C ALA A 139 -2.21 14.06 -21.37
N PHE A 140 -3.04 13.90 -20.33
CA PHE A 140 -4.28 13.12 -20.38
C PHE A 140 -5.43 14.01 -19.91
N THR A 141 -6.16 14.57 -20.86
CA THR A 141 -7.25 15.51 -20.57
C THR A 141 -8.41 15.40 -21.54
N ASN A 142 -9.60 15.83 -21.09
CA ASN A 142 -10.80 15.98 -21.93
C ASN A 142 -11.23 14.74 -22.70
N SER A 143 -10.87 13.54 -22.27
CA SER A 143 -11.38 12.32 -22.86
C SER A 143 -12.72 11.92 -22.25
N SER A 144 -13.72 11.73 -23.12
CA SER A 144 -15.05 11.26 -22.72
C SER A 144 -15.22 9.74 -22.86
N THR A 145 -14.21 9.00 -23.33
CA THR A 145 -14.32 7.58 -23.68
C THR A 145 -13.32 6.70 -22.93
N ILE A 146 -12.12 7.21 -22.61
CA ILE A 146 -11.08 6.42 -21.97
C ILE A 146 -11.50 6.05 -20.54
N ARG A 147 -11.50 4.73 -20.27
CA ARG A 147 -11.85 4.12 -18.99
C ARG A 147 -10.65 3.61 -18.22
N GLN A 148 -9.60 3.23 -18.93
CA GLN A 148 -8.39 2.70 -18.32
C GLN A 148 -7.14 3.27 -18.99
N ILE A 149 -6.19 3.71 -18.14
CA ILE A 149 -4.84 4.10 -18.55
C ILE A 149 -3.84 3.25 -17.77
N VAL A 150 -2.90 2.62 -18.47
CA VAL A 150 -1.80 1.84 -17.90
C VAL A 150 -0.48 2.41 -18.40
N LEU A 151 0.31 2.97 -17.49
CA LEU A 151 1.65 3.52 -17.76
C LEU A 151 2.73 2.76 -16.99
N LYS A 152 2.52 1.47 -16.86
CA LYS A 152 3.36 0.57 -16.07
C LYS A 152 4.76 0.41 -16.66
N SER A 153 5.76 0.25 -15.78
CA SER A 153 7.14 -0.07 -16.18
C SER A 153 7.73 0.95 -17.15
N ASN A 154 7.53 2.24 -16.87
CA ASN A 154 8.22 3.35 -17.50
C ASN A 154 9.33 3.90 -16.55
N LYS A 155 9.85 5.07 -16.83
CA LYS A 155 10.83 5.77 -15.95
C LYS A 155 10.26 7.08 -15.44
N ILE A 156 8.94 7.13 -15.15
CA ILE A 156 8.24 8.34 -14.73
C ILE A 156 8.74 8.76 -13.36
N THR A 157 9.33 9.96 -13.29
CA THR A 157 9.78 10.59 -12.05
C THR A 157 8.79 11.66 -11.58
N ASN A 158 8.20 12.40 -12.51
CA ASN A 158 7.39 13.58 -12.22
C ASN A 158 6.02 13.49 -12.85
N LEU A 159 5.02 13.75 -12.01
CA LEU A 159 3.64 14.02 -12.43
C LEU A 159 3.39 15.50 -12.24
N GLU A 160 3.19 16.23 -13.34
CA GLU A 160 2.94 17.67 -13.27
C GLU A 160 1.47 17.96 -12.96
N LYS A 161 1.19 19.17 -12.48
CA LYS A 161 -0.17 19.62 -12.16
C LYS A 161 -1.11 19.42 -13.35
N HIS A 162 -2.30 18.86 -13.11
CA HIS A 162 -3.30 18.55 -14.14
C HIS A 162 -2.84 17.52 -15.20
N SER A 163 -1.84 16.70 -14.92
CA SER A 163 -1.40 15.62 -15.83
C SER A 163 -2.55 14.69 -16.22
N PHE A 164 -3.42 14.40 -15.26
CA PHE A 164 -4.66 13.65 -15.46
C PHE A 164 -5.82 14.54 -15.05
N SER A 165 -6.56 15.04 -16.02
CA SER A 165 -7.62 16.03 -15.72
C SER A 165 -8.82 15.89 -16.63
N GLN A 166 -10.02 16.16 -16.08
CA GLN A 166 -11.28 16.22 -16.83
C GLN A 166 -11.56 14.95 -17.66
N MET A 167 -11.24 13.78 -17.10
CA MET A 167 -11.50 12.48 -17.74
C MET A 167 -12.71 11.82 -17.09
N MET A 168 -13.89 12.12 -17.60
CA MET A 168 -15.17 11.78 -16.99
C MET A 168 -15.44 10.27 -16.90
N MET A 169 -14.83 9.46 -17.77
CA MET A 169 -15.05 8.00 -17.80
C MET A 169 -13.89 7.19 -17.26
N LEU A 170 -12.78 7.84 -16.87
CA LEU A 170 -11.61 7.14 -16.36
C LEU A 170 -11.94 6.48 -15.02
N SER A 171 -11.88 5.15 -14.98
CA SER A 171 -12.15 4.34 -13.81
C SER A 171 -10.89 3.69 -13.21
N ASN A 172 -9.90 3.41 -14.03
CA ASN A 172 -8.67 2.72 -13.61
C ASN A 172 -7.44 3.44 -14.13
N LEU A 173 -6.52 3.78 -13.23
CA LEU A 173 -5.23 4.36 -13.56
C LEU A 173 -4.12 3.56 -12.89
N SER A 174 -3.19 3.00 -13.68
CA SER A 174 -2.00 2.31 -13.18
C SER A 174 -0.74 3.06 -13.59
N LEU A 175 0.06 3.39 -12.59
CA LEU A 175 1.37 4.03 -12.67
C LEU A 175 2.44 3.15 -11.98
N ASP A 176 2.17 1.86 -11.84
CA ASP A 176 3.06 0.92 -11.16
C ASP A 176 4.41 0.80 -11.86
N ASP A 177 5.42 0.38 -11.11
CA ASP A 177 6.78 0.13 -11.62
C ASP A 177 7.38 1.35 -12.33
N ASN A 178 7.38 2.50 -11.66
CA ASN A 178 7.97 3.75 -12.13
C ASN A 178 8.98 4.30 -11.10
N GLN A 179 9.33 5.56 -11.20
CA GLN A 179 10.29 6.23 -10.32
C GLN A 179 9.70 7.50 -9.68
N ILE A 180 8.37 7.53 -9.52
CA ILE A 180 7.64 8.69 -8.98
C ILE A 180 8.05 8.87 -7.52
N SER A 181 8.55 10.09 -7.16
CA SER A 181 9.05 10.40 -5.83
C SER A 181 8.04 11.13 -4.94
N GLU A 182 7.11 11.84 -5.56
CA GLU A 182 6.08 12.63 -4.87
C GLU A 182 4.77 12.67 -5.66
N VAL A 183 3.66 12.88 -4.95
CA VAL A 183 2.36 13.20 -5.54
C VAL A 183 1.96 14.60 -5.09
N LYS A 184 1.96 15.55 -6.03
CA LYS A 184 1.59 16.94 -5.80
C LYS A 184 0.08 17.14 -5.84
N ILE A 185 -0.36 18.27 -5.28
CA ILE A 185 -1.75 18.69 -5.35
C ILE A 185 -2.20 18.91 -6.80
N ASP A 186 -3.45 18.55 -7.10
CA ASP A 186 -4.09 18.73 -8.42
C ASP A 186 -3.42 17.94 -9.59
N VAL A 187 -2.59 16.94 -9.32
CA VAL A 187 -2.13 15.98 -10.36
C VAL A 187 -3.33 15.24 -10.94
N PHE A 188 -4.22 14.78 -10.06
CA PHE A 188 -5.46 14.08 -10.40
C PHE A 188 -6.63 15.04 -10.20
N PHE A 189 -7.03 15.73 -11.27
CA PHE A 189 -8.03 16.78 -11.18
C PHE A 189 -9.30 16.44 -11.95
N ASN A 190 -10.46 16.50 -11.28
CA ASN A 190 -11.76 16.23 -11.89
C ASN A 190 -11.82 14.88 -12.62
N LEU A 191 -11.63 13.80 -11.84
CA LEU A 191 -11.72 12.41 -12.26
C LEU A 191 -12.86 11.71 -11.50
N PRO A 192 -14.13 12.08 -11.73
CA PRO A 192 -15.25 11.72 -10.87
C PRO A 192 -15.57 10.22 -10.81
N ASN A 193 -15.09 9.45 -11.80
CA ASN A 193 -15.33 8.00 -11.88
C ASN A 193 -14.05 7.17 -11.64
N LEU A 194 -12.97 7.78 -11.11
CA LEU A 194 -11.78 7.01 -10.78
C LEU A 194 -12.04 6.15 -9.54
N HIS A 195 -12.01 4.83 -9.73
CA HIS A 195 -12.24 3.84 -8.67
C HIS A 195 -10.94 3.13 -8.24
N VAL A 196 -9.98 3.03 -9.13
CA VAL A 196 -8.75 2.29 -8.89
C VAL A 196 -7.54 3.14 -9.29
N LEU A 197 -6.65 3.38 -8.31
CA LEU A 197 -5.37 4.07 -8.53
C LEU A 197 -4.24 3.20 -7.99
N HIS A 198 -3.34 2.79 -8.88
CA HIS A 198 -2.16 2.00 -8.55
C HIS A 198 -0.88 2.83 -8.74
N LEU A 199 -0.08 2.91 -7.68
CA LEU A 199 1.21 3.59 -7.58
C LEU A 199 2.25 2.67 -6.92
N SER A 200 2.03 1.34 -7.00
CA SER A 200 2.95 0.36 -6.40
C SER A 200 4.31 0.37 -7.07
N ASN A 201 5.33 0.01 -6.30
CA ASN A 201 6.70 -0.10 -6.80
C ASN A 201 7.20 1.18 -7.48
N ASN A 202 7.22 2.26 -6.69
CA ASN A 202 7.71 3.58 -7.05
C ASN A 202 8.73 4.07 -6.02
N ASN A 203 9.15 5.33 -6.12
CA ASN A 203 10.07 5.99 -5.19
C ASN A 203 9.33 6.99 -4.27
N LEU A 204 8.02 6.79 -4.04
CA LEU A 204 7.20 7.74 -3.28
C LEU A 204 7.69 7.86 -1.84
N SER A 205 8.19 9.02 -1.49
CA SER A 205 8.55 9.39 -0.13
C SER A 205 7.67 10.51 0.43
N LEU A 206 7.02 11.28 -0.45
CA LEU A 206 6.18 12.41 -0.09
C LEU A 206 4.82 12.37 -0.80
N LEU A 207 3.76 12.39 0.00
CA LEU A 207 2.41 12.68 -0.43
C LEU A 207 2.07 14.09 0.06
N HIS A 208 1.77 15.03 -0.85
CA HIS A 208 1.37 16.38 -0.43
C HIS A 208 -0.04 16.37 0.16
N GLU A 209 -0.29 17.26 1.13
CA GLU A 209 -1.62 17.44 1.72
C GLU A 209 -2.66 17.74 0.64
N GLY A 210 -3.81 17.03 0.69
CA GLY A 210 -4.87 17.16 -0.30
C GLY A 210 -4.52 16.66 -1.71
N CYS A 211 -3.44 15.87 -1.89
CA CYS A 211 -3.07 15.36 -3.22
C CYS A 211 -4.16 14.44 -3.84
N PHE A 212 -5.02 13.85 -3.03
CA PHE A 212 -6.13 13.00 -3.46
C PHE A 212 -7.53 13.65 -3.31
N LYS A 213 -7.61 14.91 -2.92
CA LYS A 213 -8.87 15.61 -2.56
C LYS A 213 -9.98 15.58 -3.62
N HIS A 214 -9.64 15.31 -4.88
CA HIS A 214 -10.60 15.22 -5.99
C HIS A 214 -11.00 13.78 -6.34
N LEU A 215 -10.59 12.78 -5.54
CA LEU A 215 -10.80 11.36 -5.82
C LEU A 215 -11.88 10.73 -4.92
N ASN A 216 -12.99 11.45 -4.71
CA ASN A 216 -14.04 11.09 -3.75
C ASN A 216 -14.70 9.72 -4.01
N ASN A 217 -14.59 9.18 -5.25
CA ASN A 217 -15.15 7.87 -5.59
C ASN A 217 -14.08 6.77 -5.69
N LEU A 218 -12.84 7.03 -5.22
CA LEU A 218 -11.80 6.02 -5.21
C LEU A 218 -12.15 4.88 -4.25
N ILE A 219 -12.04 3.64 -4.74
CA ILE A 219 -12.35 2.42 -3.99
C ILE A 219 -11.08 1.69 -3.57
N GLU A 220 -10.05 1.73 -4.42
CA GLU A 220 -8.79 1.05 -4.19
C GLU A 220 -7.60 1.96 -4.46
N LEU A 221 -6.70 2.09 -3.46
CA LEU A 221 -5.44 2.81 -3.58
C LEU A 221 -4.29 1.87 -3.22
N LYS A 222 -3.37 1.64 -4.17
CA LYS A 222 -2.14 0.88 -3.92
C LYS A 222 -0.94 1.81 -3.89
N LEU A 223 -0.22 1.77 -2.78
CA LEU A 223 0.99 2.53 -2.50
C LEU A 223 2.12 1.61 -1.98
N ASP A 224 1.95 0.29 -2.16
CA ASP A 224 2.92 -0.69 -1.68
C ASP A 224 4.25 -0.62 -2.43
N TYR A 225 5.33 -1.09 -1.79
CA TYR A 225 6.69 -1.02 -2.33
C TYR A 225 7.12 0.41 -2.69
N ASN A 226 7.05 1.31 -1.70
CA ASN A 226 7.47 2.70 -1.80
C ASN A 226 8.37 3.07 -0.60
N TYR A 227 8.63 4.36 -0.39
CA TYR A 227 9.48 4.88 0.68
C TYR A 227 8.72 5.82 1.63
N ILE A 228 7.40 5.69 1.70
CA ILE A 228 6.54 6.53 2.56
C ILE A 228 6.90 6.26 4.02
N SER A 229 7.28 7.31 4.75
CA SER A 229 7.68 7.22 6.17
C SER A 229 6.66 7.80 7.14
N VAL A 230 5.77 8.65 6.65
CA VAL A 230 4.74 9.33 7.45
C VAL A 230 3.41 9.27 6.70
N ILE A 231 2.33 9.04 7.43
CA ILE A 231 0.94 9.18 6.97
C ILE A 231 0.23 10.12 7.92
N THR A 232 -0.40 11.16 7.36
CA THR A 232 -1.26 12.09 8.10
C THR A 232 -2.67 12.09 7.51
N ARG A 233 -3.61 12.62 8.29
CA ARG A 233 -5.00 12.77 7.88
C ARG A 233 -5.14 13.60 6.60
N GLU A 234 -4.42 14.72 6.53
CA GLU A 234 -4.47 15.69 5.43
C GLU A 234 -3.97 15.10 4.09
N MET A 235 -3.05 14.13 4.14
CA MET A 235 -2.59 13.41 2.94
C MET A 235 -3.69 12.53 2.33
N LEU A 236 -4.66 12.10 3.14
CA LEU A 236 -5.73 11.18 2.75
C LEU A 236 -7.09 11.89 2.54
N GLU A 237 -7.10 13.22 2.57
CA GLU A 237 -8.28 14.04 2.31
C GLU A 237 -8.93 13.69 0.96
N GLY A 238 -10.25 13.53 0.93
CA GLY A 238 -11.04 13.22 -0.27
C GLY A 238 -11.20 11.73 -0.57
N LEU A 239 -10.64 10.84 0.26
CA LEU A 239 -10.72 9.38 0.06
C LEU A 239 -11.86 8.72 0.88
N GLU A 240 -12.97 9.37 1.01
CA GLU A 240 -14.10 8.99 1.88
C GLU A 240 -14.69 7.63 1.52
N ASN A 241 -14.75 7.28 0.25
CA ASN A 241 -15.29 6.01 -0.26
C ASN A 241 -14.22 4.91 -0.43
N LEU A 242 -12.99 5.16 0.01
CA LEU A 242 -11.92 4.18 -0.11
C LEU A 242 -12.25 2.92 0.70
N SER A 243 -12.23 1.77 0.04
CA SER A 243 -12.50 0.46 0.64
C SER A 243 -11.23 -0.32 0.94
N ARG A 244 -10.19 -0.15 0.13
CA ARG A 244 -8.90 -0.85 0.28
C ARG A 244 -7.72 0.12 0.16
N LEU A 245 -6.87 0.16 1.19
CA LEU A 245 -5.61 0.90 1.20
C LEU A 245 -4.45 -0.06 1.43
N ASN A 246 -3.54 -0.14 0.45
CA ASN A 246 -2.34 -0.95 0.55
C ASN A 246 -1.10 -0.06 0.72
N LEU A 247 -0.49 -0.13 1.90
CA LEU A 247 0.74 0.57 2.30
C LEU A 247 1.87 -0.39 2.66
N ARG A 248 1.80 -1.66 2.22
CA ARG A 248 2.83 -2.67 2.50
C ARG A 248 4.20 -2.26 1.97
N ASN A 249 5.25 -2.77 2.62
CA ASN A 249 6.62 -2.57 2.15
C ASN A 249 6.95 -1.08 1.93
N ASN A 250 6.69 -0.26 2.94
CA ASN A 250 7.06 1.15 3.03
C ASN A 250 8.06 1.37 4.19
N LYS A 251 8.21 2.62 4.64
CA LYS A 251 9.11 3.01 5.73
C LYS A 251 8.38 3.68 6.90
N ILE A 252 7.08 3.45 7.03
CA ILE A 252 6.26 4.03 8.09
C ILE A 252 6.78 3.54 9.42
N ASN A 253 7.14 4.47 10.33
CA ASN A 253 7.72 4.17 11.62
C ASN A 253 6.75 4.43 12.78
N MET A 254 5.75 5.28 12.58
CA MET A 254 4.72 5.56 13.57
C MET A 254 3.38 5.87 12.90
N ILE A 255 2.29 5.62 13.65
CA ILE A 255 0.93 6.01 13.25
C ILE A 255 0.39 6.96 14.32
N GLY A 256 0.15 8.20 13.90
CA GLY A 256 -0.37 9.26 14.76
C GLY A 256 -1.86 9.13 15.06
N ASN A 257 -2.37 9.95 15.97
CA ASN A 257 -3.80 10.00 16.27
C ASN A 257 -4.61 10.40 15.04
N LEU A 258 -5.70 9.67 14.80
CA LEU A 258 -6.66 9.95 13.72
C LEU A 258 -6.03 10.00 12.31
N ALA A 259 -4.87 9.35 12.11
CA ALA A 259 -4.16 9.38 10.83
C ALA A 259 -5.01 8.92 9.64
N PHE A 260 -5.98 8.03 9.88
CA PHE A 260 -6.85 7.48 8.83
C PHE A 260 -8.31 7.95 8.93
N SER A 261 -8.60 9.00 9.72
CA SER A 261 -9.98 9.40 10.02
C SER A 261 -10.81 9.90 8.83
N GLU A 262 -10.18 10.25 7.72
CA GLU A 262 -10.86 10.56 6.44
C GLU A 262 -11.42 9.29 5.76
N LEU A 263 -10.93 8.10 6.11
CA LEU A 263 -11.22 6.84 5.42
C LEU A 263 -12.35 6.06 6.08
N TRP A 264 -13.47 6.71 6.41
CA TRP A 264 -14.55 6.07 7.16
C TRP A 264 -15.25 4.92 6.42
N GLY A 265 -15.12 4.82 5.09
CA GLY A 265 -15.54 3.68 4.26
C GLY A 265 -14.56 2.51 4.20
N LEU A 266 -13.37 2.61 4.86
CA LEU A 266 -12.29 1.65 4.71
C LEU A 266 -12.65 0.27 5.31
N LYS A 267 -12.44 -0.78 4.51
CA LYS A 267 -12.66 -2.19 4.92
C LYS A 267 -11.37 -2.96 5.10
N GLU A 268 -10.33 -2.62 4.34
CA GLU A 268 -9.04 -3.29 4.41
C GLU A 268 -7.91 -2.28 4.47
N LEU A 269 -7.09 -2.35 5.54
CA LEU A 269 -5.86 -1.57 5.72
C LEU A 269 -4.67 -2.52 5.84
N MET A 270 -3.74 -2.41 4.92
CA MET A 270 -2.55 -3.25 4.87
C MET A 270 -1.30 -2.42 5.13
N LEU A 271 -0.62 -2.70 6.25
CA LEU A 271 0.56 -2.00 6.76
C LEU A 271 1.74 -2.95 6.99
N ASP A 272 1.68 -4.16 6.42
CA ASP A 272 2.72 -5.18 6.60
C ASP A 272 4.09 -4.72 6.09
N ASN A 273 5.16 -5.23 6.70
CA ASN A 273 6.55 -4.97 6.29
C ASN A 273 6.88 -3.47 6.23
N ASN A 274 6.55 -2.76 7.30
CA ASN A 274 6.98 -1.39 7.55
C ASN A 274 8.01 -1.35 8.70
N ALA A 275 8.25 -0.17 9.27
CA ALA A 275 9.13 0.00 10.41
C ALA A 275 8.35 0.51 11.64
N ILE A 276 7.06 0.17 11.77
CA ILE A 276 6.16 0.73 12.79
C ILE A 276 6.60 0.25 14.16
N GLU A 277 7.04 1.21 14.99
CA GLU A 277 7.44 1.02 16.38
C GLU A 277 6.36 1.49 17.35
N PHE A 278 5.57 2.48 16.93
CA PHE A 278 4.56 3.13 17.76
C PHE A 278 3.23 3.36 17.01
N ILE A 279 2.13 3.07 17.70
CA ILE A 279 0.76 3.37 17.26
C ILE A 279 0.07 4.15 18.37
N SER A 280 -0.43 5.35 18.07
CA SER A 280 -1.16 6.17 19.02
C SER A 280 -2.50 5.51 19.42
N GLU A 281 -2.99 5.79 20.64
CA GLU A 281 -4.23 5.20 21.17
C GLU A 281 -5.46 5.39 20.25
N ARG A 282 -5.53 6.51 19.56
CA ARG A 282 -6.64 6.82 18.63
C ARG A 282 -6.22 6.79 17.15
N ALA A 283 -5.17 6.03 16.82
CA ALA A 283 -4.62 5.97 15.46
C ALA A 283 -5.67 5.54 14.42
N PHE A 284 -6.52 4.62 14.77
CA PHE A 284 -7.57 4.05 13.91
C PHE A 284 -8.96 4.62 14.17
N GLY A 285 -9.05 5.73 14.93
CA GLY A 285 -10.33 6.38 15.22
C GLY A 285 -11.06 6.77 13.93
N GLY A 286 -12.37 6.47 13.86
CA GLY A 286 -13.21 6.72 12.69
C GLY A 286 -13.33 5.55 11.70
N LEU A 287 -12.47 4.52 11.78
CA LEU A 287 -12.51 3.35 10.89
C LEU A 287 -13.60 2.33 11.27
N THR A 288 -14.83 2.76 11.37
CA THR A 288 -15.96 1.93 11.88
C THR A 288 -16.29 0.74 11.00
N GLN A 289 -15.92 0.76 9.72
CA GLN A 289 -16.19 -0.31 8.75
C GLN A 289 -14.98 -1.24 8.51
N LEU A 290 -13.86 -1.00 9.20
CA LEU A 290 -12.64 -1.77 8.98
C LEU A 290 -12.83 -3.24 9.41
N ARG A 291 -12.62 -4.16 8.47
CA ARG A 291 -12.76 -5.61 8.69
C ARG A 291 -11.41 -6.32 8.77
N LYS A 292 -10.41 -5.77 8.08
CA LYS A 292 -9.09 -6.38 8.02
C LYS A 292 -8.01 -5.34 8.27
N LEU A 293 -7.21 -5.58 9.31
CA LEU A 293 -6.01 -4.81 9.65
C LEU A 293 -4.81 -5.75 9.67
N THR A 294 -3.82 -5.47 8.82
CA THR A 294 -2.58 -6.24 8.80
C THR A 294 -1.38 -5.35 9.13
N LEU A 295 -0.60 -5.78 10.12
CA LEU A 295 0.55 -5.09 10.70
C LEU A 295 1.76 -6.02 10.81
N SER A 296 1.76 -7.16 10.09
CA SER A 296 2.84 -8.15 10.19
C SER A 296 4.18 -7.60 9.71
N GLY A 297 5.28 -8.12 10.25
CA GLY A 297 6.63 -7.71 9.84
C GLY A 297 6.95 -6.25 10.18
N ASN A 298 6.50 -5.77 11.35
CA ASN A 298 6.81 -4.45 11.89
C ASN A 298 7.70 -4.56 13.13
N LYS A 299 7.85 -3.47 13.88
CA LYS A 299 8.70 -3.40 15.09
C LYS A 299 7.91 -3.06 16.35
N LEU A 300 6.63 -3.45 16.40
CA LEU A 300 5.77 -3.17 17.53
C LEU A 300 6.23 -3.95 18.77
N ALA A 301 6.72 -3.24 19.79
CA ALA A 301 7.07 -3.82 21.08
C ALA A 301 5.87 -3.85 22.05
N THR A 302 4.94 -2.92 21.87
CA THR A 302 3.71 -2.78 22.65
C THR A 302 2.53 -2.53 21.73
N PHE A 303 1.35 -3.02 22.14
CA PHE A 303 0.10 -2.73 21.48
C PHE A 303 -0.92 -2.37 22.57
N TYR A 304 -1.34 -1.12 22.63
CA TYR A 304 -2.15 -0.59 23.72
C TYR A 304 -3.57 -1.15 23.75
N GLU A 305 -4.15 -1.28 24.93
CA GLU A 305 -5.43 -1.98 25.14
C GLU A 305 -6.60 -1.39 24.35
N TYR A 306 -6.65 -0.08 24.19
CA TYR A 306 -7.80 0.60 23.58
C TYR A 306 -7.63 1.02 22.14
N VAL A 307 -6.50 0.66 21.48
CA VAL A 307 -6.19 1.06 20.10
C VAL A 307 -7.24 0.59 19.09
N LEU A 308 -7.90 -0.54 19.37
CA LEU A 308 -8.91 -1.13 18.49
C LEU A 308 -10.36 -0.85 18.92
N GLU A 309 -10.60 -0.07 19.98
CA GLU A 309 -11.93 0.11 20.57
C GLU A 309 -12.94 0.73 19.60
N ASP A 310 -12.48 1.65 18.74
CA ASP A 310 -13.29 2.31 17.72
C ASP A 310 -13.59 1.40 16.51
N ILE A 311 -12.88 0.28 16.36
CA ILE A 311 -12.99 -0.60 15.19
C ILE A 311 -13.94 -1.76 15.47
N ARG A 312 -15.25 -1.48 15.46
CA ARG A 312 -16.27 -2.45 15.83
C ARG A 312 -16.58 -3.52 14.79
N SER A 313 -16.00 -3.44 13.58
CA SER A 313 -16.24 -4.39 12.47
C SER A 313 -15.04 -5.27 12.18
N LEU A 314 -13.96 -5.18 12.99
CA LEU A 314 -12.71 -5.89 12.73
C LEU A 314 -12.90 -7.41 12.88
N VAL A 315 -12.52 -8.14 11.84
CA VAL A 315 -12.62 -9.61 11.76
C VAL A 315 -11.23 -10.25 11.66
N VAL A 316 -10.30 -9.58 10.97
CA VAL A 316 -8.94 -10.09 10.79
C VAL A 316 -7.93 -9.08 11.34
N LEU A 317 -7.18 -9.52 12.35
CA LEU A 317 -6.05 -8.78 12.90
C LEU A 317 -4.77 -9.61 12.73
N ASP A 318 -3.81 -9.08 11.97
CA ASP A 318 -2.51 -9.74 11.76
C ASP A 318 -1.39 -8.92 12.42
N LEU A 319 -0.82 -9.46 13.49
CA LEU A 319 0.28 -8.90 14.27
C LEU A 319 1.54 -9.77 14.23
N ARG A 320 1.64 -10.71 13.27
CA ARG A 320 2.79 -11.62 13.15
C ARG A 320 4.10 -10.88 12.98
N ASP A 321 5.17 -11.55 13.37
CA ASP A 321 6.53 -11.08 13.10
C ASP A 321 6.76 -9.64 13.56
N ASN A 322 6.38 -9.35 14.83
CA ASN A 322 6.62 -8.10 15.52
C ASN A 322 7.52 -8.35 16.75
N LEU A 323 7.66 -7.36 17.62
CA LEU A 323 8.49 -7.41 18.85
C LEU A 323 7.63 -7.43 20.13
N LEU A 324 6.37 -7.88 20.04
CA LEU A 324 5.46 -7.89 21.17
C LEU A 324 5.94 -8.87 22.22
N THR A 325 6.14 -8.36 23.46
CA THR A 325 6.49 -9.17 24.62
C THR A 325 5.27 -9.58 25.43
N THR A 326 4.15 -8.89 25.26
CA THR A 326 2.87 -9.20 25.87
C THR A 326 1.72 -8.66 25.03
N ILE A 327 0.55 -9.26 25.17
CA ILE A 327 -0.71 -8.76 24.62
C ILE A 327 -1.86 -9.20 25.51
N SER A 328 -2.74 -8.25 25.89
CA SER A 328 -3.88 -8.53 26.75
C SER A 328 -5.10 -8.98 25.94
N TYR A 329 -6.03 -9.67 26.61
CA TYR A 329 -7.34 -10.00 26.01
C TYR A 329 -8.13 -8.75 25.64
N GLU A 330 -8.08 -7.70 26.46
CA GLU A 330 -8.79 -6.44 26.22
C GLU A 330 -8.39 -5.80 24.88
N THR A 331 -7.13 -5.95 24.48
CA THR A 331 -6.63 -5.48 23.18
C THR A 331 -7.32 -6.16 22.02
N ILE A 332 -7.54 -7.48 22.09
CA ILE A 332 -8.10 -8.26 20.99
C ILE A 332 -9.61 -8.48 21.11
N ARG A 333 -10.20 -8.08 22.22
CA ARG A 333 -11.63 -8.23 22.52
C ARG A 333 -12.52 -7.74 21.39
N PRO A 334 -12.30 -6.57 20.75
CA PRO A 334 -13.14 -6.11 19.64
C PRO A 334 -13.18 -7.10 18.47
N VAL A 335 -12.09 -7.83 18.21
CA VAL A 335 -12.03 -8.84 17.13
C VAL A 335 -12.82 -10.08 17.52
N VAL A 336 -12.69 -10.53 18.76
CA VAL A 336 -13.32 -11.76 19.27
C VAL A 336 -14.83 -11.58 19.44
N GLU A 337 -15.29 -10.44 19.96
CA GLU A 337 -16.72 -10.15 20.20
C GLU A 337 -17.52 -9.95 18.91
N ASN A 338 -16.86 -9.60 17.81
CA ASN A 338 -17.51 -9.43 16.50
C ASN A 338 -17.87 -10.78 15.83
N ASP A 339 -17.49 -11.90 16.43
CA ASP A 339 -17.58 -13.25 15.84
C ASP A 339 -19.00 -13.84 15.76
N LYS A 340 -20.04 -13.08 16.06
CA LYS A 340 -21.43 -13.63 16.06
C LYS A 340 -21.94 -14.14 14.70
N SER A 341 -21.18 -13.93 13.59
CA SER A 341 -21.58 -14.40 12.27
C SER A 341 -20.45 -14.51 11.22
N LEU A 342 -19.19 -14.18 11.56
CA LEU A 342 -18.06 -14.16 10.63
C LEU A 342 -16.86 -14.79 11.33
N SER A 343 -16.12 -15.66 10.64
CA SER A 343 -14.86 -16.23 11.12
C SER A 343 -13.87 -15.13 11.47
N SER A 344 -13.76 -14.76 12.74
CA SER A 344 -12.73 -13.83 13.19
C SER A 344 -11.43 -14.54 13.49
N VAL A 345 -10.30 -13.83 13.23
CA VAL A 345 -8.99 -14.41 13.45
C VAL A 345 -7.97 -13.37 13.89
N VAL A 346 -7.14 -13.75 14.87
CA VAL A 346 -5.99 -12.99 15.35
C VAL A 346 -4.73 -13.82 15.14
N TYR A 347 -3.76 -13.26 14.42
CA TYR A 347 -2.46 -13.90 14.20
C TYR A 347 -1.40 -13.20 15.05
N LEU A 348 -0.66 -13.97 15.85
CA LEU A 348 0.34 -13.49 16.82
C LEU A 348 1.69 -14.20 16.71
N ASP A 349 1.80 -15.21 15.87
CA ASP A 349 3.05 -15.97 15.70
C ASP A 349 4.22 -15.08 15.27
N GLY A 350 5.46 -15.47 15.57
CA GLY A 350 6.66 -14.70 15.28
C GLY A 350 6.92 -13.51 16.24
N ASN A 351 6.20 -13.42 17.39
CA ASN A 351 6.47 -12.42 18.42
C ASN A 351 7.23 -13.05 19.60
N PRO A 352 8.15 -12.32 20.28
CA PRO A 352 8.87 -12.79 21.48
C PRO A 352 8.00 -12.62 22.74
N LEU A 353 6.78 -13.17 22.73
CA LEU A 353 5.87 -13.10 23.87
C LEU A 353 6.46 -13.79 25.09
N ASN A 354 6.36 -13.21 26.28
CA ASN A 354 6.80 -13.84 27.52
C ASN A 354 5.84 -14.96 27.93
N CYS A 355 6.37 -16.16 28.24
CA CYS A 355 5.57 -17.29 28.73
C CYS A 355 5.10 -17.00 30.14
N ASN A 356 4.05 -16.21 30.32
CA ASN A 356 3.48 -15.90 31.61
C ASN A 356 1.95 -15.90 31.62
N CYS A 357 1.35 -15.76 32.81
CA CYS A 357 -0.10 -15.88 32.99
C CYS A 357 -0.93 -14.80 32.27
N ARG A 358 -0.31 -13.73 31.73
CA ARG A 358 -1.00 -12.75 30.88
C ARG A 358 -1.48 -13.35 29.57
N LEU A 359 -0.90 -14.47 29.14
CA LEU A 359 -1.29 -15.20 27.92
C LEU A 359 -2.34 -16.30 28.19
N SER A 360 -2.82 -16.46 29.42
CA SER A 360 -3.80 -17.51 29.78
C SER A 360 -5.09 -17.44 28.96
N TRP A 361 -5.50 -16.27 28.52
CA TRP A 361 -6.67 -16.06 27.66
C TRP A 361 -6.58 -16.83 26.32
N ILE A 362 -5.36 -17.09 25.81
CA ILE A 362 -5.15 -17.83 24.55
C ILE A 362 -5.65 -19.27 24.69
N TYR A 363 -5.40 -19.92 25.83
CA TYR A 363 -5.89 -21.29 26.09
C TYR A 363 -7.41 -21.33 26.20
N VAL A 364 -8.01 -20.35 26.87
CA VAL A 364 -9.47 -20.24 27.02
C VAL A 364 -10.11 -20.05 25.65
N LEU A 365 -9.66 -19.04 24.90
CA LEU A 365 -10.20 -18.72 23.57
C LEU A 365 -10.04 -19.89 22.61
N ARG A 366 -8.88 -20.58 22.61
CA ARG A 366 -8.65 -21.76 21.79
C ARG A 366 -9.63 -22.89 22.07
N ASN A 367 -9.99 -23.10 23.33
CA ASN A 367 -10.91 -24.16 23.76
C ASN A 367 -12.38 -23.78 23.49
N GLU A 368 -12.73 -22.52 23.57
CA GLU A 368 -14.10 -22.03 23.42
C GLU A 368 -14.47 -21.74 21.95
N THR A 369 -13.49 -21.37 21.11
CA THR A 369 -13.76 -21.06 19.70
C THR A 369 -14.19 -22.28 18.90
N GLN A 370 -15.26 -22.12 18.11
CA GLN A 370 -15.71 -23.10 17.12
C GLN A 370 -15.04 -22.90 15.76
N ASP A 371 -14.34 -21.77 15.55
CA ASP A 371 -13.65 -21.48 14.31
C ASP A 371 -12.28 -22.17 14.26
N ASN A 372 -12.14 -23.07 13.32
CA ASN A 372 -10.89 -23.78 13.09
C ASN A 372 -9.74 -22.86 12.67
N THR A 373 -10.02 -21.74 11.99
CA THR A 373 -9.01 -20.77 11.57
C THR A 373 -8.41 -20.06 12.79
N MET A 374 -9.24 -19.55 13.69
CA MET A 374 -8.83 -18.96 14.95
C MET A 374 -8.05 -19.97 15.78
N LYS A 375 -8.60 -21.17 15.97
CA LYS A 375 -7.96 -22.25 16.73
C LYS A 375 -6.55 -22.53 16.22
N HIS A 376 -6.41 -22.72 14.91
CA HIS A 376 -5.11 -22.99 14.28
C HIS A 376 -4.14 -21.79 14.40
N ALA A 377 -4.63 -20.55 14.31
CA ALA A 377 -3.81 -19.37 14.53
C ALA A 377 -3.26 -19.31 15.96
N LEU A 378 -4.11 -19.60 16.98
CA LEU A 378 -3.71 -19.61 18.37
C LEU A 378 -2.73 -20.76 18.69
N GLU A 379 -2.84 -21.90 18.03
CA GLU A 379 -1.92 -23.04 18.17
C GLU A 379 -0.49 -22.78 17.65
N LYS A 380 -0.33 -21.76 16.80
CA LYS A 380 1.00 -21.36 16.30
C LYS A 380 1.73 -20.40 17.20
N VAL A 381 1.04 -19.82 18.19
CA VAL A 381 1.65 -18.84 19.10
C VAL A 381 2.79 -19.47 19.85
N SER A 382 3.93 -18.83 19.85
CA SER A 382 5.12 -19.19 20.64
C SER A 382 5.42 -18.14 21.69
N CYS A 383 6.11 -18.55 22.75
CA CYS A 383 6.56 -17.64 23.80
C CYS A 383 7.99 -17.96 24.25
N VAL A 384 8.62 -17.01 24.90
CA VAL A 384 9.97 -17.10 25.47
C VAL A 384 9.86 -17.29 26.98
N PRO A 385 10.35 -18.41 27.55
CA PRO A 385 10.36 -18.60 28.99
C PRO A 385 11.23 -17.54 29.68
N GLU A 386 10.76 -17.07 30.84
CA GLU A 386 11.61 -16.21 31.70
C GLU A 386 12.82 -17.01 32.22
N PRO A 387 14.02 -16.43 32.23
CA PRO A 387 15.19 -17.10 32.79
C PRO A 387 14.94 -17.39 34.28
N THR A 388 14.89 -18.68 34.67
CA THR A 388 14.77 -19.09 36.06
C THR A 388 15.98 -18.62 36.82
N ALA A 389 15.75 -17.94 37.94
CA ALA A 389 16.80 -17.38 38.82
C ALA A 389 17.74 -18.44 39.48
N ASP A 390 17.44 -19.74 39.29
CA ASP A 390 18.11 -20.86 39.95
C ASP A 390 19.45 -21.32 39.37
N ARG A 391 19.97 -20.65 38.32
CA ARG A 391 21.30 -20.99 37.77
C ARG A 391 22.44 -20.06 38.20
N ARG A 392 22.26 -19.25 39.26
CA ARG A 392 23.33 -18.37 39.79
C ARG A 392 24.12 -18.96 40.98
N SER A 393 23.99 -20.23 41.29
CA SER A 393 24.72 -20.82 42.43
C SER A 393 25.51 -22.06 42.04
N GLU A 394 26.45 -21.94 41.11
CA GLU A 394 27.60 -22.86 41.01
C GLU A 394 28.67 -22.26 40.09
N SER A 395 29.37 -21.27 40.60
CA SER A 395 30.79 -21.04 40.32
C SER A 395 31.41 -20.45 41.55
N LYS A 396 31.92 -21.36 42.38
CA LYS A 396 32.84 -21.03 43.47
C LYS A 396 34.16 -20.60 42.85
N ASP A 397 34.59 -19.46 43.31
CA ASP A 397 35.96 -19.07 43.71
C ASP A 397 37.12 -19.81 43.05
N ASP A 398 37.86 -19.09 42.21
CA ASP A 398 39.31 -19.10 42.27
C ASP A 398 39.83 -17.70 41.89
N GLU A 399 40.17 -16.97 42.93
CA GLU A 399 41.00 -15.77 42.85
C GLU A 399 42.41 -16.15 42.37
N THR A 400 42.89 -15.52 41.31
CA THR A 400 44.31 -15.13 41.21
C THR A 400 44.46 -13.86 40.41
N ASP A 401 44.92 -12.93 41.13
CA ASP A 401 45.49 -11.63 40.85
C ASP A 401 46.46 -11.63 39.65
N SER A 402 46.37 -10.67 38.77
CA SER A 402 47.53 -9.94 38.24
C SER A 402 47.09 -8.78 37.30
N SER A 403 47.49 -7.64 37.76
CA SER A 403 47.60 -6.35 37.07
C SER A 403 48.38 -6.42 35.73
N ASN A 404 47.99 -5.70 34.70
CA ASN A 404 48.70 -4.55 34.13
C ASN A 404 48.35 -4.24 32.66
N VAL A 405 48.08 -2.98 32.47
CA VAL A 405 48.63 -2.02 31.47
C VAL A 405 48.20 -2.08 30.00
N LEU A 406 47.61 -0.97 29.64
CA LEU A 406 47.45 -0.26 28.36
C LEU A 406 48.53 -0.57 27.29
N THR A 407 48.11 -0.71 26.05
CA THR A 407 48.55 0.18 24.91
C THR A 407 47.88 -0.22 23.57
N SER A 408 47.29 0.75 22.96
CA SER A 408 47.23 1.25 21.57
C SER A 408 47.63 0.35 20.39
N ASP A 409 46.78 0.51 19.35
CA ASP A 409 47.09 0.57 17.90
C ASP A 409 47.67 -0.65 17.18
N ASN A 410 46.94 -1.20 16.22
CA ASN A 410 47.24 -1.02 14.79
C ASN A 410 46.31 -1.86 13.91
N TYR A 411 45.97 -1.25 12.79
CA TYR A 411 45.43 -1.86 11.59
C TYR A 411 46.37 -2.92 11.02
N GLU A 412 45.82 -4.08 10.53
CA GLU A 412 46.28 -4.66 9.30
C GLU A 412 45.29 -5.68 8.71
N TYR A 413 45.06 -5.50 7.45
CA TYR A 413 44.40 -6.25 6.41
C TYR A 413 45.20 -7.48 6.08
N TYR A 414 44.63 -8.71 6.03
CA TYR A 414 44.99 -9.72 5.02
C TYR A 414 43.97 -10.85 4.92
N ASP A 415 43.74 -11.19 3.67
CA ASP A 415 42.94 -12.19 3.01
C ASP A 415 43.54 -13.61 3.19
N LYS A 416 42.66 -14.61 3.05
CA LYS A 416 42.78 -15.97 2.50
C LYS A 416 42.43 -17.16 3.40
N SER A 417 41.38 -17.81 2.90
CA SER A 417 41.22 -19.22 2.50
C SER A 417 41.48 -20.35 3.50
N ASP A 418 40.43 -21.15 3.57
CA ASP A 418 40.36 -22.62 3.65
C ASP A 418 40.89 -23.36 4.91
N ASP A 419 40.05 -24.02 5.59
CA ASP A 419 39.80 -25.47 5.55
C ASP A 419 39.21 -26.01 6.89
N TYR A 420 38.16 -26.77 6.75
CA TYR A 420 37.58 -27.88 7.50
C TYR A 420 37.95 -28.18 8.95
N ASN A 421 36.86 -28.42 9.65
CA ASN A 421 36.60 -29.39 10.71
C ASN A 421 36.36 -28.87 12.14
N ASP A 422 35.11 -28.86 12.47
CA ASP A 422 34.41 -29.79 13.37
C ASP A 422 34.51 -29.51 14.88
N LYS A 423 33.40 -29.37 15.36
CA LYS A 423 32.81 -29.56 16.70
C LYS A 423 32.04 -28.33 17.19
N ASP A 424 30.83 -28.26 16.68
CA ASP A 424 29.73 -27.53 17.30
C ASP A 424 29.61 -27.90 18.80
N LYS A 425 30.20 -27.07 19.63
CA LYS A 425 29.69 -26.88 20.98
C LYS A 425 28.65 -25.78 20.87
N GLU A 426 27.40 -26.16 20.60
CA GLU A 426 26.27 -25.28 20.80
C GLU A 426 26.34 -24.68 22.18
N LYS A 427 26.63 -23.38 22.24
CA LYS A 427 26.36 -22.59 23.43
C LYS A 427 24.84 -22.66 23.65
N PRO A 428 24.35 -22.99 24.86
CA PRO A 428 22.93 -23.05 25.11
C PRO A 428 22.32 -21.68 24.83
N ASN A 429 21.56 -21.61 23.74
CA ASN A 429 20.84 -20.42 23.31
C ASN A 429 19.77 -20.11 24.35
N ALA A 430 20.01 -19.10 25.21
CA ALA A 430 19.13 -18.71 26.31
C ALA A 430 17.74 -18.14 25.85
N ASN A 431 17.46 -18.13 24.54
CA ASN A 431 16.24 -17.56 23.97
C ASN A 431 15.53 -18.51 22.98
N LYS A 432 15.44 -19.80 23.26
CA LYS A 432 14.67 -20.70 22.42
C LYS A 432 13.19 -20.49 22.70
N SER A 433 12.45 -19.93 21.76
CA SER A 433 10.98 -19.84 21.84
C SER A 433 10.36 -21.25 21.80
N ILE A 434 9.31 -21.47 22.59
CA ILE A 434 8.53 -22.70 22.65
C ILE A 434 7.09 -22.42 22.21
N LYS A 435 6.39 -23.41 21.70
CA LYS A 435 4.95 -23.23 21.46
C LYS A 435 4.24 -23.03 22.78
N LEU A 436 3.41 -22.00 22.85
CA LEU A 436 2.69 -21.68 24.09
C LEU A 436 1.82 -22.84 24.57
N ILE A 437 1.16 -23.55 23.64
CA ILE A 437 0.27 -24.68 23.96
C ILE A 437 0.99 -25.89 24.55
N ASP A 438 2.30 -26.04 24.32
CA ASP A 438 3.13 -27.12 24.90
C ASP A 438 3.57 -26.77 26.34
N TYR A 439 3.32 -25.54 26.79
CA TYR A 439 3.58 -25.09 28.16
C TYR A 439 2.31 -25.28 29.01
N PRO A 440 2.33 -26.06 30.10
CA PRO A 440 1.13 -26.30 30.90
C PRO A 440 0.60 -24.99 31.51
N LEU A 441 -0.68 -24.69 31.34
CA LEU A 441 -1.32 -23.46 31.84
C LEU A 441 -1.06 -23.23 33.35
N GLU A 442 -1.06 -24.31 34.13
CA GLU A 442 -0.88 -24.27 35.57
C GLU A 442 0.54 -23.87 35.99
N THR A 443 1.51 -24.01 35.09
CA THR A 443 2.93 -23.70 35.36
C THR A 443 3.35 -22.33 34.86
N LEU A 444 2.46 -21.60 34.16
CA LEU A 444 2.77 -20.23 33.67
C LEU A 444 3.06 -19.31 34.85
N PRO A 445 4.27 -18.71 34.95
CA PRO A 445 4.59 -17.76 36.03
C PRO A 445 3.73 -16.51 35.89
N CYS A 446 3.35 -15.91 37.04
CA CYS A 446 2.69 -14.62 37.04
C CYS A 446 3.66 -13.51 37.44
N PRO A 447 3.80 -12.43 36.66
CA PRO A 447 4.66 -11.31 36.98
C PRO A 447 4.26 -10.64 38.30
N LYS A 448 5.25 -10.12 39.04
CA LYS A 448 5.05 -9.53 40.38
C LYS A 448 4.12 -8.31 40.35
N ASP A 449 4.19 -7.51 39.30
CA ASP A 449 3.34 -6.33 39.13
C ASP A 449 1.84 -6.70 39.01
N LEU A 450 1.55 -7.80 38.33
CA LEU A 450 0.18 -8.31 38.22
C LEU A 450 -0.28 -8.89 39.57
N MET A 451 0.62 -9.56 40.31
CA MET A 451 0.35 -10.08 41.65
C MET A 451 0.01 -8.96 42.62
N GLN A 452 0.82 -7.88 42.64
CA GLN A 452 0.58 -6.70 43.48
C GLN A 452 -0.75 -6.02 43.18
N SER A 453 -1.08 -5.80 41.93
CA SER A 453 -2.37 -5.18 41.53
C SER A 453 -3.60 -6.00 41.95
N ILE A 454 -3.46 -7.32 41.98
CA ILE A 454 -4.52 -8.24 42.42
C ILE A 454 -4.62 -8.23 43.95
N GLU A 455 -3.50 -8.22 44.66
CA GLU A 455 -3.45 -8.10 46.15
C GLU A 455 -4.05 -6.78 46.62
N GLU A 456 -3.73 -5.66 45.98
CA GLU A 456 -4.30 -4.34 46.28
C GLU A 456 -5.82 -4.28 46.05
N THR A 457 -6.32 -5.02 45.04
CA THR A 457 -7.73 -4.99 44.67
C THR A 457 -8.59 -5.96 45.49
N TYR A 458 -8.07 -7.10 45.90
CA TYR A 458 -8.84 -8.22 46.51
C TYR A 458 -8.33 -8.73 47.86
N GLY A 459 -7.25 -8.14 48.45
CA GLY A 459 -6.58 -8.65 49.63
C GLY A 459 -5.71 -9.89 49.33
N HIS A 460 -4.99 -10.43 50.33
CA HIS A 460 -4.05 -11.56 50.17
C HIS A 460 -4.73 -12.86 49.71
N PRO A 461 -4.81 -13.18 48.42
CA PRO A 461 -5.37 -14.45 47.94
C PRO A 461 -4.30 -15.54 47.86
N VAL A 462 -4.69 -16.77 48.14
CA VAL A 462 -3.87 -17.95 47.90
C VAL A 462 -3.57 -18.06 46.39
N GLN A 463 -2.37 -18.49 46.03
CA GLN A 463 -1.85 -18.52 44.63
C GLN A 463 -2.81 -19.13 43.59
N ASN A 464 -3.63 -20.11 43.99
CA ASN A 464 -4.64 -20.75 43.13
C ASN A 464 -5.88 -19.86 42.87
N GLU A 465 -6.26 -18.97 43.81
CA GLU A 465 -7.35 -18.02 43.61
C GLU A 465 -6.94 -16.84 42.69
N ILE A 466 -5.65 -16.48 42.67
CA ILE A 466 -5.13 -15.44 41.76
C ILE A 466 -5.28 -15.88 40.30
N ARG A 467 -4.97 -17.14 40.03
CA ARG A 467 -5.17 -17.73 38.69
C ARG A 467 -6.63 -17.73 38.29
N LEU A 468 -7.54 -18.14 39.19
CA LEU A 468 -8.98 -18.13 38.98
C LEU A 468 -9.56 -16.71 38.86
N LYS A 469 -9.01 -15.70 39.56
CA LYS A 469 -9.48 -14.29 39.47
C LYS A 469 -8.93 -13.55 38.25
N ALA A 470 -7.75 -13.87 37.77
CA ALA A 470 -7.26 -13.48 36.46
C ALA A 470 -8.19 -14.05 35.34
N PHE A 471 -8.62 -15.31 35.53
CA PHE A 471 -9.63 -15.96 34.70
C PHE A 471 -11.01 -15.29 34.81
N SER A 472 -11.48 -14.88 35.99
CA SER A 472 -12.82 -14.30 36.17
C SER A 472 -12.94 -12.86 35.66
N LYS A 473 -11.84 -12.11 35.53
CA LYS A 473 -11.84 -10.83 34.76
C LYS A 473 -12.10 -11.07 33.28
N VAL A 474 -11.59 -12.18 32.73
CA VAL A 474 -11.89 -12.60 31.36
C VAL A 474 -13.37 -13.05 31.24
N HIS A 475 -13.93 -13.67 32.28
CA HIS A 475 -15.30 -14.23 32.27
C HIS A 475 -16.45 -13.22 32.56
N ARG A 476 -16.18 -11.98 32.99
CA ARG A 476 -17.25 -10.97 33.16
C ARG A 476 -17.87 -10.51 31.84
N VAL A 477 -17.37 -10.97 30.69
CA VAL A 477 -17.84 -10.58 29.36
C VAL A 477 -18.66 -11.68 28.67
N VAL A 478 -18.81 -12.88 29.28
CA VAL A 478 -19.70 -13.93 28.76
C VAL A 478 -21.10 -13.79 29.35
N PRO A 479 -22.18 -13.74 28.52
CA PRO A 479 -23.54 -13.58 29.01
C PRO A 479 -23.94 -14.67 30.00
N SER A 480 -24.68 -14.29 31.02
CA SER A 480 -25.13 -15.03 32.21
C SER A 480 -25.90 -16.35 31.96
N SER A 481 -25.93 -16.88 30.74
CA SER A 481 -26.66 -18.12 30.40
C SER A 481 -25.87 -19.42 30.55
N LEU A 482 -24.57 -19.36 30.84
CA LEU A 482 -23.70 -20.53 31.02
C LEU A 482 -23.21 -20.76 32.45
N LEU A 483 -23.59 -19.91 33.41
CA LEU A 483 -23.16 -19.97 34.82
C LEU A 483 -23.98 -20.93 35.69
N ILE A 484 -24.93 -21.70 35.15
CA ILE A 484 -25.82 -22.60 35.94
C ILE A 484 -25.28 -24.04 35.99
N VAL A 485 -24.26 -24.43 35.22
CA VAL A 485 -23.83 -25.85 35.16
C VAL A 485 -22.64 -26.19 36.07
N THR A 486 -21.90 -25.23 36.60
CA THR A 486 -20.69 -25.56 37.38
C THR A 486 -20.85 -25.49 38.93
N VAL A 487 -22.02 -25.22 39.48
CA VAL A 487 -22.28 -25.22 40.95
C VAL A 487 -22.86 -26.54 41.50
N LEU A 488 -23.13 -27.54 40.64
CA LEU A 488 -23.80 -28.80 41.08
C LEU A 488 -22.88 -30.04 41.17
N VAL A 489 -21.55 -29.86 41.28
CA VAL A 489 -20.62 -31.03 41.46
C VAL A 489 -19.74 -30.90 42.73
N LEU A 490 -20.11 -30.06 43.67
CA LEU A 490 -19.46 -30.05 45.03
C LEU A 490 -20.53 -30.02 46.11
N TYR A 491 -21.33 -31.12 46.22
CA TYR A 491 -21.92 -31.65 47.44
C TYR A 491 -21.87 -33.17 47.37
#